data_e723da400bddfc8f223a384abc5a7207
#
_entry.id   e723da400bddfc8f223a384abc5a7207
#
_cell.length_a   1.000
_cell.length_b   1.000
_cell.length_c   1.000
_cell.angle_alpha   90.00
_cell.angle_beta   90.00
_cell.angle_gamma   90.00
#
_symmetry.space_group_name_H-M   'P 1'
#
loop_
_entity.id
_entity.type
_entity.pdbx_description
1 polymer ?
#
loop_
_entity_poly.entity_id
_entity_poly.type
_entity_poly.pdbx_seq_one_letter_code
_entity_poly.pdbx_strand_id
1 'polypeptide(L)'
;IDLEVRGICCIKPGVKGYTDNIRVVSVVGRFLEHSRIYRFGRGDDQKIYIASADFMTRNTTRRVEVAAPVLDKHCQERIIHIFDLIMQDDEKGKEQNSDGVYCDRHINNPKIDSQETLYEESYEAAASAE
;
A
#
# COMPACT_ATOMS: atom_id res chain seq x y z
N ILE A 1 3.86 -4.69 11.19
CA ILE A 1 3.69 -5.00 9.77
C ILE A 1 2.47 -4.24 9.29
N ASP A 2 2.63 -3.44 8.25
CA ASP A 2 1.55 -2.69 7.63
C ASP A 2 1.29 -3.29 6.25
N LEU A 3 0.03 -3.62 5.99
CA LEU A 3 -0.41 -4.24 4.74
C LEU A 3 -1.52 -3.38 4.12
N GLU A 4 -1.34 -2.97 2.88
CA GLU A 4 -2.45 -2.57 2.03
C GLU A 4 -2.89 -3.80 1.23
N VAL A 5 -4.16 -4.18 1.37
CA VAL A 5 -4.71 -5.37 0.71
C VAL A 5 -6.05 -5.02 0.09
N ARG A 6 -6.07 -4.89 -1.22
CA ARG A 6 -7.31 -4.70 -1.96
C ARG A 6 -8.03 -6.04 -2.16
N GLY A 7 -9.22 -6.16 -1.62
CA GLY A 7 -10.05 -7.34 -1.79
C GLY A 7 -9.99 -8.32 -0.61
N ILE A 8 -9.97 -9.62 -0.91
CA ILE A 8 -10.04 -10.66 0.12
C ILE A 8 -8.71 -10.75 0.87
N CYS A 9 -8.76 -10.56 2.19
CA CYS A 9 -7.64 -10.76 3.09
C CYS A 9 -7.93 -11.94 4.03
N CYS A 10 -7.06 -12.94 4.06
CA CYS A 10 -7.16 -14.10 4.95
C CYS A 10 -6.53 -13.87 6.32
N ILE A 11 -5.88 -12.72 6.53
CA ILE A 11 -5.26 -12.36 7.81
C ILE A 11 -6.26 -11.57 8.63
N LYS A 12 -6.42 -11.93 9.90
CA LYS A 12 -7.09 -11.11 10.89
C LYS A 12 -6.03 -10.35 11.68
N PRO A 13 -5.95 -9.02 11.59
CA PRO A 13 -5.00 -8.21 12.35
C PRO A 13 -5.40 -8.10 13.81
N GLY A 14 -4.44 -7.75 14.69
CA GLY A 14 -4.70 -7.42 16.09
C GLY A 14 -5.17 -8.59 16.96
N VAL A 15 -5.00 -9.83 16.54
CA VAL A 15 -5.30 -11.02 17.36
C VAL A 15 -4.16 -11.24 18.35
N LYS A 16 -4.46 -11.10 19.63
CA LYS A 16 -3.47 -11.15 20.73
C LYS A 16 -2.65 -12.44 20.70
N GLY A 17 -1.33 -12.28 20.71
CA GLY A 17 -0.36 -13.37 20.68
C GLY A 17 -0.07 -13.94 19.29
N TYR A 18 -0.75 -13.47 18.25
CA TYR A 18 -0.57 -13.95 16.87
C TYR A 18 -0.30 -12.84 15.85
N THR A 19 -1.16 -11.82 15.83
CA THR A 19 -1.11 -10.75 14.82
C THR A 19 -1.20 -9.35 15.44
N ASP A 20 -0.76 -9.21 16.70
CA ASP A 20 -0.82 -7.95 17.45
C ASP A 20 -0.10 -6.79 16.74
N ASN A 21 0.91 -7.12 15.93
CA ASN A 21 1.74 -6.16 15.21
C ASN A 21 1.41 -6.07 13.72
N ILE A 22 0.27 -6.58 13.30
CA ILE A 22 -0.19 -6.49 11.91
C ILE A 22 -1.36 -5.50 11.83
N ARG A 23 -1.26 -4.59 10.89
CA ARG A 23 -2.33 -3.67 10.50
C ARG A 23 -2.67 -3.92 9.04
N VAL A 24 -3.96 -3.97 8.73
CA VAL A 24 -4.46 -4.18 7.37
C VAL A 24 -5.35 -3.01 6.99
N VAL A 25 -4.99 -2.35 5.91
CA VAL A 25 -5.73 -1.26 5.29
C VAL A 25 -6.18 -1.71 3.91
N SER A 26 -7.34 -1.26 3.46
CA SER A 26 -7.84 -1.49 2.11
C SER A 26 -8.33 -0.17 1.54
N VAL A 27 -7.82 0.18 0.36
CA VAL A 27 -8.27 1.37 -0.40
C VAL A 27 -9.04 0.90 -1.62
N VAL A 28 -10.30 1.30 -1.72
CA VAL A 28 -11.15 1.02 -2.88
C VAL A 28 -11.78 2.34 -3.32
N GLY A 29 -11.28 2.88 -4.42
CA GLY A 29 -11.68 4.18 -4.94
C GLY A 29 -11.95 4.16 -6.44
N ARG A 30 -11.72 5.30 -7.09
CA ARG A 30 -11.94 5.53 -8.50
C ARG A 30 -11.06 4.67 -9.41
N PHE A 31 -9.79 4.50 -9.00
CA PHE A 31 -8.80 3.73 -9.74
C PHE A 31 -8.58 2.36 -9.11
N LEU A 32 -8.11 1.42 -9.93
CA LEU A 32 -7.73 0.11 -9.45
C LEU A 32 -6.38 0.20 -8.74
N GLU A 33 -6.34 -0.05 -7.43
CA GLU A 33 -5.10 -0.26 -6.73
C GLU A 33 -4.47 -1.58 -7.18
N HIS A 34 -3.36 -1.47 -7.90
CA HIS A 34 -2.67 -2.63 -8.48
C HIS A 34 -1.15 -2.58 -8.26
N SER A 35 -0.70 -1.66 -7.47
CA SER A 35 0.70 -1.53 -7.08
C SER A 35 1.11 -2.68 -6.18
N ARG A 36 2.26 -3.29 -6.47
CA ARG A 36 2.83 -4.33 -5.64
C ARG A 36 4.19 -3.88 -5.17
N ILE A 37 4.17 -3.20 -4.05
CA ILE A 37 5.34 -2.60 -3.41
C ILE A 37 5.63 -3.36 -2.13
N TYR A 38 6.89 -3.71 -1.93
CA TYR A 38 7.38 -4.35 -0.72
C TYR A 38 8.47 -3.49 -0.11
N ARG A 39 8.29 -3.11 1.15
CA ARG A 39 9.22 -2.29 1.91
C ARG A 39 9.65 -3.03 3.16
N PHE A 40 10.93 -3.35 3.29
CA PHE A 40 11.52 -4.03 4.43
C PHE A 40 12.54 -3.12 5.12
N GLY A 41 12.56 -3.16 6.46
CA GLY A 41 13.46 -2.33 7.25
C GLY A 41 12.92 -0.91 7.50
N ARG A 42 13.78 -0.05 8.02
CA ARG A 42 13.48 1.34 8.35
C ARG A 42 14.69 2.23 8.09
N GLY A 43 14.43 3.53 7.86
CA GLY A 43 15.49 4.51 7.64
C GLY A 43 16.39 4.16 6.44
N ASP A 44 17.69 4.32 6.61
CA ASP A 44 18.67 4.15 5.53
C ASP A 44 18.89 2.68 5.11
N ASP A 45 18.58 1.73 6.00
CA ASP A 45 18.73 0.29 5.73
C ASP A 45 17.50 -0.33 5.04
N GLN A 46 16.51 0.46 4.68
CA GLN A 46 15.30 -0.06 4.03
C GLN A 46 15.60 -0.60 2.64
N LYS A 47 14.92 -1.70 2.31
CA LYS A 47 14.95 -2.32 0.99
C LYS A 47 13.57 -2.26 0.36
N ILE A 48 13.51 -1.78 -0.86
CA ILE A 48 12.25 -1.59 -1.59
C ILE A 48 12.27 -2.44 -2.84
N TYR A 49 11.17 -3.12 -3.09
CA TYR A 49 10.96 -3.93 -4.28
C TYR A 49 9.62 -3.56 -4.91
N ILE A 50 9.58 -3.65 -6.23
CA ILE A 50 8.34 -3.71 -7.01
C ILE A 50 8.20 -5.12 -7.59
N ALA A 51 6.98 -5.64 -7.67
CA ALA A 51 6.77 -7.00 -8.10
C ALA A 51 5.55 -7.17 -9.02
N SER A 52 5.52 -8.29 -9.73
CA SER A 52 4.37 -8.70 -10.55
C SER A 52 3.36 -9.56 -9.79
N ALA A 53 3.77 -10.14 -8.65
CA ALA A 53 2.96 -11.11 -7.92
C ALA A 53 2.00 -10.48 -6.91
N ASP A 54 0.77 -10.97 -6.91
CA ASP A 54 -0.10 -10.88 -5.74
C ASP A 54 0.22 -12.02 -4.76
N PHE A 55 -0.03 -11.85 -3.45
CA PHE A 55 0.09 -12.92 -2.45
C PHE A 55 -1.08 -13.92 -2.52
N MET A 56 -1.30 -14.46 -3.71
CA MET A 56 -2.32 -15.49 -3.96
C MET A 56 -1.63 -16.82 -4.26
N THR A 57 -2.27 -17.92 -3.88
CA THR A 57 -1.74 -19.29 -4.10
C THR A 57 -1.31 -19.52 -5.54
N ARG A 58 -2.09 -19.05 -6.52
CA ARG A 58 -1.75 -19.19 -7.94
C ARG A 58 -0.44 -18.50 -8.33
N ASN A 59 -0.15 -17.32 -7.74
CA ASN A 59 1.06 -16.57 -8.04
C ASN A 59 2.29 -17.21 -7.40
N THR A 60 2.15 -17.71 -6.16
CA THR A 60 3.26 -18.28 -5.40
C THR A 60 3.59 -19.72 -5.74
N THR A 61 2.67 -20.47 -6.41
CA THR A 61 2.84 -21.90 -6.66
C THR A 61 2.76 -22.33 -8.11
N ARG A 62 2.15 -21.50 -8.99
CA ARG A 62 1.84 -21.91 -10.38
C ARG A 62 2.30 -20.93 -11.44
N ARG A 63 2.86 -19.79 -11.06
CA ARG A 63 3.35 -18.75 -11.97
C ARG A 63 4.83 -18.47 -11.74
N VAL A 64 5.47 -17.99 -12.77
CA VAL A 64 6.78 -17.33 -12.65
C VAL A 64 6.52 -15.86 -12.45
N GLU A 65 6.97 -15.33 -11.35
CA GLU A 65 6.78 -13.94 -10.96
C GLU A 65 8.15 -13.27 -10.75
N VAL A 66 8.19 -11.96 -10.89
CA VAL A 66 9.41 -11.18 -10.75
C VAL A 66 9.23 -10.15 -9.64
N ALA A 67 10.24 -10.05 -8.79
CA ALA A 67 10.42 -8.94 -7.86
C ALA A 67 11.76 -8.26 -8.15
N ALA A 68 11.72 -6.97 -8.46
CA ALA A 68 12.90 -6.18 -8.78
C ALA A 68 13.24 -5.24 -7.62
N PRO A 69 14.50 -5.22 -7.14
CA PRO A 69 14.92 -4.25 -6.16
C PRO A 69 15.00 -2.85 -6.79
N VAL A 70 14.53 -1.85 -6.09
CA VAL A 70 14.66 -0.45 -6.48
C VAL A 70 15.91 0.11 -5.85
N LEU A 71 16.95 0.35 -6.66
CA LEU A 71 18.27 0.77 -6.18
C LEU A 71 18.48 2.28 -6.26
N ASP A 72 17.85 2.93 -7.23
CA ASP A 72 17.95 4.37 -7.41
C ASP A 72 17.23 5.12 -6.29
N LYS A 73 17.92 6.08 -5.67
CA LYS A 73 17.42 6.83 -4.51
C LYS A 73 16.17 7.65 -4.82
N HIS A 74 16.13 8.30 -5.97
CA HIS A 74 14.99 9.13 -6.38
C HIS A 74 13.76 8.25 -6.63
N CYS A 75 13.95 7.10 -7.27
CA CYS A 75 12.88 6.11 -7.45
C CYS A 75 12.39 5.55 -6.10
N GLN A 76 13.29 5.31 -5.14
CA GLN A 76 12.93 4.88 -3.80
C GLN A 76 12.06 5.91 -3.09
N GLU A 77 12.46 7.18 -3.10
CA GLU A 77 11.71 8.29 -2.48
C GLU A 77 10.31 8.41 -3.06
N ARG A 78 10.17 8.32 -4.39
CA ARG A 78 8.86 8.35 -5.05
C ARG A 78 7.98 7.18 -4.64
N ILE A 79 8.52 5.96 -4.57
CA ILE A 79 7.77 4.77 -4.17
C ILE A 79 7.37 4.83 -2.69
N ILE A 80 8.24 5.32 -1.83
CA ILE A 80 7.95 5.56 -0.42
C ILE A 80 6.80 6.54 -0.27
N HIS A 81 6.85 7.66 -1.00
CA HIS A 81 5.79 8.66 -1.00
C HIS A 81 4.44 8.03 -1.39
N ILE A 82 4.39 7.29 -2.49
CA ILE A 82 3.17 6.59 -2.94
C ILE A 82 2.66 5.63 -1.85
N PHE A 83 3.56 4.80 -1.29
CA PHE A 83 3.21 3.85 -0.25
C PHE A 83 2.66 4.54 1.00
N ASP A 84 3.37 5.56 1.48
CA ASP A 84 2.98 6.28 2.69
C ASP A 84 1.65 7.04 2.51
N LEU A 85 1.39 7.57 1.32
CA LEU A 85 0.14 8.24 0.98
C LEU A 85 -1.05 7.26 0.98
N ILE A 86 -0.89 6.09 0.35
CA ILE A 86 -1.91 5.03 0.37
C ILE A 86 -2.20 4.57 1.81
N MET A 87 -1.16 4.41 2.62
CA MET A 87 -1.31 4.00 4.02
C MET A 87 -1.94 5.08 4.91
N GLN A 88 -1.95 6.34 4.47
CA GLN A 88 -2.59 7.47 5.16
C GLN A 88 -4.00 7.78 4.66
N ASP A 89 -4.44 7.16 3.57
CA ASP A 89 -5.79 7.35 3.03
C ASP A 89 -6.86 7.09 4.09
N ASP A 90 -7.71 8.06 4.34
CA ASP A 90 -8.85 7.96 5.26
C ASP A 90 -10.15 8.53 4.65
N GLU A 91 -10.13 8.87 3.37
CA GLU A 91 -11.34 9.16 2.61
C GLU A 91 -11.93 7.86 2.00
N LYS A 92 -11.10 7.04 1.36
CA LYS A 92 -11.47 5.75 0.75
C LYS A 92 -10.93 4.57 1.54
N GLY A 93 -9.87 4.79 2.33
CA GLY A 93 -9.20 3.77 3.12
C GLY A 93 -10.04 3.28 4.29
N LYS A 94 -10.08 1.97 4.47
CA LYS A 94 -10.69 1.29 5.61
C LYS A 94 -9.68 0.41 6.31
N GLU A 95 -9.75 0.33 7.62
CA GLU A 95 -8.88 -0.52 8.42
C GLU A 95 -9.63 -1.73 8.96
N GLN A 96 -9.03 -2.90 8.83
CA GLN A 96 -9.62 -4.14 9.30
C GLN A 96 -9.35 -4.32 10.80
N ASN A 97 -10.40 -4.59 11.58
CA ASN A 97 -10.28 -4.92 13.00
C ASN A 97 -10.03 -6.42 13.23
N SER A 98 -9.85 -6.82 14.51
CA SER A 98 -9.61 -8.21 14.91
C SER A 98 -10.77 -9.18 14.64
N ASP A 99 -11.96 -8.67 14.37
CA ASP A 99 -13.13 -9.47 13.97
C ASP A 99 -13.19 -9.71 12.46
N GLY A 100 -12.30 -9.07 11.71
CA GLY A 100 -12.26 -9.12 10.25
C GLY A 100 -13.19 -8.12 9.57
N VAL A 101 -13.71 -7.14 10.32
CA VAL A 101 -14.60 -6.09 9.81
C VAL A 101 -13.79 -4.87 9.42
N TYR A 102 -14.06 -4.31 8.24
CA TYR A 102 -13.46 -3.06 7.76
C TYR A 102 -14.22 -1.86 8.30
N CYS A 103 -13.49 -0.99 8.99
CA CYS A 103 -13.99 0.23 9.62
C CYS A 103 -13.44 1.47 8.93
N ASP A 104 -14.22 2.55 8.93
CA ASP A 104 -13.77 3.84 8.44
C ASP A 104 -12.63 4.37 9.31
N ARG A 105 -11.72 5.08 8.68
CA ARG A 105 -10.56 5.70 9.33
C ARG A 105 -10.80 7.20 9.50
N HIS A 106 -10.24 7.77 10.57
CA HIS A 106 -10.33 9.20 10.88
C HIS A 106 -8.98 9.64 11.42
N ILE A 107 -8.02 9.81 10.53
CA ILE A 107 -6.62 10.10 10.88
C ILE A 107 -6.30 11.56 10.59
N ASN A 108 -6.81 12.09 9.48
CA ASN A 108 -6.43 13.39 8.95
C ASN A 108 -7.59 14.39 8.97
N ASN A 109 -7.26 15.67 9.04
CA ASN A 109 -8.21 16.76 8.87
C ASN A 109 -7.53 17.92 8.10
N PRO A 110 -7.89 18.15 6.82
CA PRO A 110 -8.86 17.41 6.03
C PRO A 110 -8.42 15.96 5.76
N LYS A 111 -9.37 15.11 5.37
CA LYS A 111 -9.12 13.73 4.98
C LYS A 111 -8.24 13.65 3.72
N ILE A 112 -7.49 12.55 3.61
CA ILE A 112 -6.63 12.26 2.47
C ILE A 112 -7.31 11.22 1.57
N ASP A 113 -7.48 11.58 0.29
CA ASP A 113 -7.78 10.66 -0.79
C ASP A 113 -6.49 10.42 -1.58
N SER A 114 -5.86 9.29 -1.37
CA SER A 114 -4.55 8.97 -1.97
C SER A 114 -4.61 8.91 -3.49
N GLN A 115 -5.72 8.43 -4.05
CA GLN A 115 -5.88 8.29 -5.50
C GLN A 115 -6.03 9.65 -6.20
N GLU A 116 -6.85 10.54 -5.65
CA GLU A 116 -7.00 11.88 -6.20
C GLU A 116 -5.72 12.71 -6.03
N THR A 117 -5.06 12.59 -4.87
CA THR A 117 -3.78 13.29 -4.64
C THR A 117 -2.70 12.84 -5.64
N LEU A 118 -2.52 11.53 -5.84
CA LEU A 118 -1.54 11.01 -6.81
C LEU A 118 -1.90 11.37 -8.26
N TYR A 119 -3.20 11.45 -8.57
CA TYR A 119 -3.67 11.91 -9.88
C TYR A 119 -3.30 13.37 -10.11
N GLU A 120 -3.57 14.25 -9.14
CA GLU A 120 -3.24 15.68 -9.21
C GLU A 120 -1.74 15.91 -9.35
N GLU A 121 -0.92 15.26 -8.52
CA GLU A 121 0.55 15.32 -8.61
C GLU A 121 1.08 14.89 -9.99
N SER A 122 0.49 13.84 -10.56
CA SER A 122 0.89 13.34 -11.88
C SER A 122 0.52 14.32 -12.99
N TYR A 123 -0.61 14.99 -12.86
CA TYR A 123 -1.04 16.00 -13.82
C TYR A 123 -0.17 17.25 -13.76
N GLU A 124 0.16 17.72 -12.56
CA GLU A 124 1.05 18.86 -12.35
C GLU A 124 2.47 18.58 -12.87
N ALA A 125 2.98 17.37 -12.64
CA ALA A 125 4.30 16.97 -13.15
C ALA A 125 4.33 16.94 -14.68
N ALA A 126 3.26 16.48 -15.34
CA ALA A 126 3.16 16.48 -16.78
C ALA A 126 3.09 17.91 -17.35
N ALA A 127 2.29 18.80 -16.74
CA ALA A 127 2.16 20.19 -17.15
C ALA A 127 3.47 20.99 -16.98
N SER A 128 4.32 20.59 -16.02
CA SER A 128 5.62 21.24 -15.77
C SER A 128 6.73 20.77 -16.72
N ALA A 129 6.50 19.71 -17.48
CA ALA A 129 7.46 19.14 -18.42
C ALA A 129 7.29 19.66 -19.86
N GLU A 130 6.23 20.43 -20.14
CA GLU A 130 6.00 21.16 -21.40
C GLU A 130 6.63 22.57 -21.37
#